data_f982ff7ce0a266c6031123dcde338f17
#
_entry.id   f982ff7ce0a266c6031123dcde338f17
#
_cell.length_a   1.000
_cell.length_b   1.000
_cell.length_c   1.000
_cell.angle_alpha   90.00
_cell.angle_beta   90.00
_cell.angle_gamma   90.00
#
_symmetry.space_group_name_H-M   'P 1'
#
loop_
_entity.id
_entity.type
_entity.pdbx_description
1 polymer ?
#
loop_
_entity_poly.entity_id
_entity_poly.type
_entity_poly.pdbx_seq_one_letter_code
_entity_poly.pdbx_strand_id
1 'polypeptide(L)'
;MMERYGADDSVKEKIENLDIQVKKEQDGLYVCASLALKVPLTSQELEAIQNFLSMQYEMGIFDTPRLRSHSVEEGEGVLDFSVDTKEKFSQKEVQCEMQKKYEITSLAHPQFPWLHRIRALADINEEVHKGAWGGFVEHEQNLSQEGTCWIYDQAICCEHAVVERSAVLFQESLAKGNALVTGNAVMYQTSVAEGACRIQSGEIWDRARIQGNAQVVASWKTGYAPLILADSQVYGNVCGKVLVSGNVLPNRSVENQTQELLVFRGGDSVRKVNESKKKVKQKKQPQR
;
A
#
# COMPACT_ATOMS: atom_id res chain seq x y z
N MET A 1 7.23 -7.09 -10.08
CA MET A 1 7.14 -8.13 -9.05
C MET A 1 8.46 -8.30 -8.30
N MET A 2 9.60 -8.45 -8.95
CA MET A 2 10.92 -8.60 -8.30
C MET A 2 11.39 -7.40 -7.46
N GLU A 3 11.11 -6.17 -7.88
CA GLU A 3 11.43 -4.96 -7.09
C GLU A 3 10.74 -4.87 -5.73
N ARG A 4 9.62 -5.58 -5.54
CA ARG A 4 8.90 -5.61 -4.26
C ARG A 4 9.57 -6.49 -3.20
N TYR A 5 10.47 -7.39 -3.57
CA TYR A 5 10.97 -8.44 -2.66
C TYR A 5 12.47 -8.36 -2.39
N GLY A 6 13.10 -7.24 -2.69
CA GLY A 6 14.49 -6.99 -2.26
C GLY A 6 15.54 -7.90 -2.89
N ALA A 7 15.27 -8.47 -4.08
CA ALA A 7 16.28 -9.21 -4.81
C ALA A 7 17.47 -8.30 -5.13
N ASP A 8 18.68 -8.76 -4.86
CA ASP A 8 19.93 -8.10 -5.23
C ASP A 8 19.94 -7.84 -6.75
N ASP A 9 20.45 -6.71 -7.17
CA ASP A 9 20.49 -6.33 -8.59
C ASP A 9 21.28 -7.35 -9.43
N SER A 10 22.25 -8.03 -8.84
CA SER A 10 23.01 -9.12 -9.48
C SER A 10 22.12 -10.33 -9.84
N VAL A 11 21.10 -10.62 -9.01
CA VAL A 11 20.13 -11.72 -9.25
C VAL A 11 19.15 -11.31 -10.34
N LYS A 12 18.70 -10.06 -10.35
CA LYS A 12 17.74 -9.55 -11.35
C LYS A 12 18.29 -9.60 -12.76
N GLU A 13 19.58 -9.26 -12.93
CA GLU A 13 20.23 -9.28 -14.24
C GLU A 13 20.38 -10.69 -14.84
N LYS A 14 20.41 -11.70 -13.99
CA LYS A 14 20.56 -13.10 -14.39
C LYS A 14 19.23 -13.82 -14.65
N ILE A 15 18.12 -13.24 -14.24
CA ILE A 15 16.79 -13.81 -14.49
C ILE A 15 16.30 -13.31 -15.85
N GLU A 16 16.17 -14.23 -16.80
CA GLU A 16 15.67 -13.92 -18.14
C GLU A 16 14.15 -13.98 -18.18
N ASN A 17 13.58 -14.97 -17.52
CA ASN A 17 12.12 -15.12 -17.45
C ASN A 17 11.70 -15.82 -16.14
N LEU A 18 10.55 -15.44 -15.61
CA LEU A 18 9.88 -16.11 -14.51
C LEU A 18 8.46 -16.45 -14.96
N ASP A 19 8.18 -17.73 -15.15
CA ASP A 19 6.85 -18.22 -15.46
C ASP A 19 6.25 -18.90 -14.23
N ILE A 20 5.05 -18.48 -13.85
CA ILE A 20 4.30 -19.06 -12.73
C ILE A 20 3.04 -19.71 -13.28
N GLN A 21 2.95 -21.02 -13.16
CA GLN A 21 1.82 -21.81 -13.63
C GLN A 21 1.11 -22.50 -12.49
N VAL A 22 -0.21 -22.46 -12.51
CA VAL A 22 -1.05 -23.26 -11.62
C VAL A 22 -1.43 -24.54 -12.34
N LYS A 23 -0.95 -25.68 -11.85
CA LYS A 23 -1.27 -27.01 -12.38
C LYS A 23 -2.28 -27.71 -11.51
N LYS A 24 -3.31 -28.28 -12.14
CA LYS A 24 -4.31 -29.12 -11.46
C LYS A 24 -3.91 -30.58 -11.65
N GLU A 25 -3.68 -31.27 -10.54
CA GLU A 25 -3.45 -32.72 -10.49
C GLU A 25 -4.60 -33.43 -9.78
N GLN A 26 -4.58 -34.77 -9.76
CA GLN A 26 -5.71 -35.56 -9.22
C GLN A 26 -5.93 -35.36 -7.70
N ASP A 27 -4.89 -34.96 -6.98
CA ASP A 27 -4.86 -34.81 -5.52
C ASP A 27 -4.79 -33.35 -5.04
N GLY A 28 -4.83 -32.35 -5.97
CA GLY A 28 -4.84 -30.94 -5.59
C GLY A 28 -4.38 -29.99 -6.69
N LEU A 29 -4.15 -28.73 -6.26
CA LEU A 29 -3.58 -27.67 -7.07
C LEU A 29 -2.14 -27.42 -6.64
N TYR A 30 -1.28 -27.28 -7.62
CA TYR A 30 0.14 -26.99 -7.42
C TYR A 30 0.52 -25.72 -8.13
N VAL A 31 1.29 -24.87 -7.47
CA VAL A 31 1.92 -23.70 -8.10
C VAL A 31 3.33 -24.10 -8.51
N CYS A 32 3.61 -24.02 -9.79
CA CYS A 32 4.93 -24.28 -10.35
C CYS A 32 5.53 -22.96 -10.79
N ALA A 33 6.74 -22.66 -10.36
CA ALA A 33 7.51 -21.52 -10.84
C ALA A 33 8.71 -22.04 -11.65
N SER A 34 8.83 -21.61 -12.89
CA SER A 34 9.96 -21.89 -13.77
C SER A 34 10.79 -20.62 -13.92
N LEU A 35 12.06 -20.70 -13.62
CA LEU A 35 13.04 -19.62 -13.78
C LEU A 35 13.96 -19.93 -14.94
N ALA A 36 13.93 -19.11 -15.99
CA ALA A 36 14.96 -19.12 -17.01
C ALA A 36 16.09 -18.18 -16.58
N LEU A 37 17.30 -18.70 -16.53
CA LEU A 37 18.48 -17.98 -16.06
C LEU A 37 19.51 -17.84 -17.17
N LYS A 38 20.17 -16.67 -17.24
CA LYS A 38 21.31 -16.45 -18.11
C LYS A 38 22.54 -17.17 -17.56
N VAL A 39 23.13 -18.03 -18.32
CA VAL A 39 24.36 -18.79 -17.97
C VAL A 39 25.58 -18.17 -18.65
N PRO A 40 26.78 -18.37 -18.09
CA PRO A 40 27.12 -19.16 -16.91
C PRO A 40 26.80 -18.45 -15.59
N LEU A 41 26.45 -19.24 -14.56
CA LEU A 41 26.24 -18.77 -13.20
C LEU A 41 27.48 -19.10 -12.36
N THR A 42 27.89 -18.14 -11.55
CA THR A 42 28.87 -18.38 -10.49
C THR A 42 28.21 -19.05 -9.29
N SER A 43 29.01 -19.71 -8.46
CA SER A 43 28.49 -20.31 -7.20
C SER A 43 27.83 -19.28 -6.29
N GLN A 44 28.29 -18.04 -6.25
CA GLN A 44 27.70 -16.95 -5.46
C GLN A 44 26.35 -16.51 -6.01
N GLU A 45 26.20 -16.41 -7.32
CA GLU A 45 24.92 -16.09 -7.97
C GLU A 45 23.88 -17.20 -7.74
N LEU A 46 24.30 -18.46 -7.79
CA LEU A 46 23.42 -19.58 -7.49
C LEU A 46 22.96 -19.57 -6.05
N GLU A 47 23.84 -19.28 -5.09
CA GLU A 47 23.51 -19.13 -3.69
C GLU A 47 22.55 -17.97 -3.43
N ALA A 48 22.74 -16.83 -4.09
CA ALA A 48 21.85 -15.67 -4.01
C ALA A 48 20.43 -15.99 -4.54
N ILE A 49 20.34 -16.77 -5.63
CA ILE A 49 19.04 -17.23 -6.19
C ILE A 49 18.37 -18.21 -5.21
N GLN A 50 19.12 -19.13 -4.62
CA GLN A 50 18.58 -20.06 -3.63
C GLN A 50 18.08 -19.32 -2.38
N ASN A 51 18.83 -18.33 -1.90
CA ASN A 51 18.40 -17.50 -0.77
C ASN A 51 17.15 -16.70 -1.09
N PHE A 52 17.03 -16.14 -2.29
CA PHE A 52 15.82 -15.46 -2.75
C PHE A 52 14.61 -16.38 -2.75
N LEU A 53 14.75 -17.61 -3.27
CA LEU A 53 13.67 -18.59 -3.27
C LEU A 53 13.31 -19.05 -1.85
N SER A 54 14.30 -19.20 -0.96
CA SER A 54 14.10 -19.57 0.44
C SER A 54 13.34 -18.48 1.22
N MET A 55 13.61 -17.21 0.95
CA MET A 55 12.84 -16.09 1.51
C MET A 55 11.36 -16.12 1.09
N GLN A 56 11.06 -16.53 -0.15
CA GLN A 56 9.67 -16.74 -0.58
C GLN A 56 9.00 -17.90 0.15
N TYR A 57 9.77 -18.92 0.51
CA TYR A 57 9.32 -20.03 1.34
C TYR A 57 8.96 -19.59 2.78
N GLU A 58 9.82 -18.78 3.42
CA GLU A 58 9.57 -18.25 4.78
C GLU A 58 8.30 -17.39 4.86
N MET A 59 7.89 -16.77 3.77
CA MET A 59 6.62 -16.05 3.68
C MET A 59 5.39 -16.98 3.59
N GLY A 60 5.58 -18.30 3.62
CA GLY A 60 4.50 -19.28 3.68
C GLY A 60 3.77 -19.53 2.35
N ILE A 61 4.28 -18.97 1.25
CA ILE A 61 3.63 -19.08 -0.06
C ILE A 61 3.91 -20.46 -0.69
N PHE A 62 5.09 -21.04 -0.43
CA PHE A 62 5.55 -22.28 -1.06
C PHE A 62 6.15 -23.27 -0.05
N ASP A 63 6.09 -24.53 -0.37
CA ASP A 63 6.85 -25.57 0.33
C ASP A 63 8.31 -25.61 -0.16
N THR A 64 9.19 -26.37 0.48
CA THR A 64 10.62 -26.39 0.19
C THR A 64 10.89 -26.48 -1.31
N PRO A 65 11.59 -25.48 -1.91
CA PRO A 65 11.88 -25.51 -3.33
C PRO A 65 12.72 -26.74 -3.67
N ARG A 66 12.27 -27.53 -4.62
CA ARG A 66 12.99 -28.71 -5.12
C ARG A 66 13.49 -28.40 -6.53
N LEU A 67 14.81 -28.47 -6.70
CA LEU A 67 15.41 -28.49 -8.01
C LEU A 67 15.05 -29.80 -8.69
N ARG A 68 14.18 -29.80 -9.71
CA ARG A 68 13.74 -31.02 -10.39
C ARG A 68 14.69 -31.50 -11.50
N SER A 69 15.31 -30.58 -12.21
CA SER A 69 16.32 -30.95 -13.22
C SER A 69 17.17 -29.75 -13.60
N HIS A 70 18.41 -29.99 -14.00
CA HIS A 70 19.16 -29.08 -14.80
C HIS A 70 19.62 -29.80 -16.05
N SER A 71 19.33 -29.27 -17.21
CA SER A 71 19.98 -29.64 -18.45
C SER A 71 20.87 -28.46 -18.85
N VAL A 72 22.17 -28.68 -18.89
CA VAL A 72 23.11 -27.73 -19.47
C VAL A 72 23.43 -28.25 -20.85
N GLU A 73 22.74 -27.78 -21.87
CA GLU A 73 23.22 -27.84 -23.25
C GLU A 73 24.04 -26.60 -23.53
N GLU A 74 25.07 -26.72 -24.39
CA GLU A 74 26.03 -25.63 -24.65
C GLU A 74 25.33 -24.30 -24.97
N GLY A 75 25.32 -23.38 -24.01
CA GLY A 75 24.91 -21.99 -24.18
C GLY A 75 23.56 -21.57 -23.54
N GLU A 76 22.69 -22.48 -23.14
CA GLU A 76 21.44 -22.16 -22.47
C GLU A 76 21.19 -23.13 -21.31
N GLY A 77 21.20 -22.64 -20.10
CA GLY A 77 20.81 -23.41 -18.90
C GLY A 77 19.41 -23.00 -18.44
N VAL A 78 18.48 -23.93 -18.48
CA VAL A 78 17.18 -23.77 -17.85
C VAL A 78 17.22 -24.48 -16.50
N LEU A 79 17.08 -23.74 -15.41
CA LEU A 79 16.89 -24.31 -14.08
C LEU A 79 15.38 -24.33 -13.80
N ASP A 80 14.78 -25.51 -13.91
CA ASP A 80 13.41 -25.69 -13.50
C ASP A 80 13.32 -25.93 -12.01
N PHE A 81 12.77 -24.96 -11.30
CA PHE A 81 12.38 -25.11 -9.90
C PHE A 81 10.90 -25.47 -9.85
N SER A 82 10.55 -26.60 -9.30
CA SER A 82 9.17 -26.86 -8.91
C SER A 82 9.04 -26.60 -7.41
N VAL A 83 8.06 -25.82 -7.09
CA VAL A 83 7.71 -25.51 -5.70
C VAL A 83 6.37 -26.14 -5.43
N ASP A 84 6.32 -27.10 -4.51
CA ASP A 84 5.06 -27.68 -4.07
C ASP A 84 4.46 -26.75 -3.01
N THR A 85 3.19 -26.44 -3.11
CA THR A 85 2.49 -25.69 -2.08
C THR A 85 2.32 -26.55 -0.82
N LYS A 86 2.48 -25.94 0.36
CA LYS A 86 2.30 -26.64 1.66
C LYS A 86 0.90 -27.20 1.84
N GLU A 87 -0.07 -26.55 1.22
CA GLU A 87 -1.48 -26.91 1.35
C GLU A 87 -2.00 -27.43 0.01
N LYS A 88 -2.57 -28.64 0.06
CA LYS A 88 -3.40 -29.12 -1.04
C LYS A 88 -4.69 -28.31 -1.02
N PHE A 89 -4.82 -27.35 -1.93
CA PHE A 89 -6.08 -26.63 -2.08
C PHE A 89 -7.15 -27.62 -2.56
N SER A 90 -8.16 -27.83 -1.73
CA SER A 90 -9.32 -28.62 -2.15
C SER A 90 -10.02 -27.91 -3.31
N GLN A 91 -10.69 -28.69 -4.19
CA GLN A 91 -11.51 -28.08 -5.27
C GLN A 91 -12.56 -27.09 -4.74
N LYS A 92 -12.93 -27.20 -3.47
CA LYS A 92 -13.86 -26.29 -2.77
C LYS A 92 -13.22 -24.96 -2.41
N GLU A 93 -11.89 -24.94 -2.21
CA GLU A 93 -11.12 -23.72 -1.89
C GLU A 93 -10.73 -22.95 -3.16
N VAL A 94 -10.64 -23.65 -4.30
CA VAL A 94 -10.42 -23.01 -5.62
C VAL A 94 -11.72 -22.50 -6.23
N GLN A 95 -12.84 -23.11 -5.88
CA GLN A 95 -14.19 -22.57 -6.08
C GLN A 95 -14.61 -21.59 -4.96
N CYS A 96 -13.81 -21.40 -3.94
CA CYS A 96 -13.83 -20.17 -3.21
C CYS A 96 -13.38 -19.11 -4.24
N GLU A 97 -14.31 -18.64 -5.08
CA GLU A 97 -14.30 -17.30 -5.60
C GLU A 97 -13.65 -16.48 -4.51
N MET A 98 -12.57 -15.77 -4.79
CA MET A 98 -11.97 -14.85 -3.82
C MET A 98 -13.14 -14.18 -3.16
N GLN A 99 -13.40 -14.51 -1.88
CA GLN A 99 -14.65 -14.12 -1.26
C GLN A 99 -14.58 -12.61 -1.26
N LYS A 100 -15.36 -12.00 -2.16
CA LYS A 100 -15.29 -10.57 -2.38
C LYS A 100 -15.42 -9.90 -1.03
N LYS A 101 -14.51 -9.04 -0.71
CA LYS A 101 -14.52 -8.26 0.53
C LYS A 101 -15.76 -7.39 0.62
N TYR A 102 -16.20 -6.87 -0.52
CA TYR A 102 -17.38 -6.03 -0.65
C TYR A 102 -18.05 -6.21 -2.01
N GLU A 103 -19.26 -5.73 -2.12
CA GLU A 103 -20.00 -5.58 -3.36
C GLU A 103 -20.33 -4.11 -3.63
N ILE A 104 -20.46 -3.75 -4.89
CA ILE A 104 -21.04 -2.47 -5.32
C ILE A 104 -22.53 -2.69 -5.47
N THR A 105 -23.32 -1.92 -4.72
CA THR A 105 -24.78 -2.07 -4.69
C THR A 105 -25.45 -1.22 -5.78
N SER A 106 -26.75 -1.41 -5.99
CA SER A 106 -27.55 -0.56 -6.88
C SER A 106 -27.87 0.81 -6.29
N LEU A 107 -27.49 1.09 -5.04
CA LEU A 107 -27.77 2.37 -4.37
C LEU A 107 -26.82 3.45 -4.89
N ALA A 108 -27.34 4.29 -5.80
CA ALA A 108 -26.59 5.40 -6.38
C ALA A 108 -26.46 6.59 -5.43
N HIS A 109 -25.38 7.36 -5.60
CA HIS A 109 -25.19 8.61 -4.87
C HIS A 109 -26.21 9.66 -5.32
N PRO A 110 -26.82 10.43 -4.39
CA PRO A 110 -27.92 11.34 -4.71
C PRO A 110 -27.57 12.42 -5.74
N GLN A 111 -26.34 12.90 -5.75
CA GLN A 111 -25.88 13.97 -6.67
C GLN A 111 -25.10 13.41 -7.86
N PHE A 112 -24.52 12.23 -7.75
CA PHE A 112 -23.64 11.62 -8.75
C PHE A 112 -24.13 10.20 -9.08
N PRO A 113 -25.13 10.02 -9.97
CA PRO A 113 -25.79 8.73 -10.19
C PRO A 113 -24.89 7.60 -10.68
N TRP A 114 -23.68 7.91 -11.16
CA TRP A 114 -22.68 6.92 -11.58
C TRP A 114 -21.83 6.37 -10.43
N LEU A 115 -21.93 6.96 -9.24
CA LEU A 115 -21.29 6.46 -8.03
C LEU A 115 -22.26 5.57 -7.26
N HIS A 116 -21.79 4.41 -6.84
CA HIS A 116 -22.60 3.42 -6.17
C HIS A 116 -22.05 3.10 -4.79
N ARG A 117 -22.95 2.91 -3.84
CA ARG A 117 -22.60 2.58 -2.47
C ARG A 117 -22.06 1.16 -2.35
N ILE A 118 -21.03 0.97 -1.54
CA ILE A 118 -20.47 -0.35 -1.26
C ILE A 118 -21.06 -0.96 0.01
N ARG A 119 -21.07 -2.30 0.06
CA ARG A 119 -21.48 -3.08 1.23
C ARG A 119 -20.50 -4.21 1.49
N ALA A 120 -20.05 -4.37 2.75
CA ALA A 120 -19.14 -5.43 3.15
C ALA A 120 -19.79 -6.82 3.03
N LEU A 121 -19.09 -7.77 2.43
CA LEU A 121 -19.49 -9.17 2.30
C LEU A 121 -18.82 -10.09 3.34
N ALA A 122 -17.77 -9.58 4.00
CA ALA A 122 -17.01 -10.23 5.06
C ALA A 122 -16.67 -9.22 6.15
N ASP A 123 -16.19 -9.70 7.30
CA ASP A 123 -15.57 -8.84 8.31
C ASP A 123 -14.22 -8.38 7.81
N ILE A 124 -13.99 -7.07 7.78
CA ILE A 124 -12.80 -6.44 7.19
C ILE A 124 -11.82 -6.01 8.28
N ASN A 125 -12.34 -5.42 9.33
CA ASN A 125 -11.59 -4.96 10.50
C ASN A 125 -12.51 -4.94 11.73
N GLU A 126 -12.02 -4.42 12.88
CA GLU A 126 -12.77 -4.38 14.12
C GLU A 126 -14.07 -3.54 14.06
N GLU A 127 -14.19 -2.63 13.09
CA GLU A 127 -15.34 -1.72 12.94
C GLU A 127 -16.25 -2.11 11.77
N VAL A 128 -15.72 -2.76 10.74
CA VAL A 128 -16.44 -3.10 9.51
C VAL A 128 -16.76 -4.58 9.48
N HIS A 129 -17.97 -4.91 9.89
CA HIS A 129 -18.50 -6.26 9.86
C HIS A 129 -19.29 -6.55 8.59
N LYS A 130 -19.48 -7.83 8.29
CA LYS A 130 -20.31 -8.28 7.17
C LYS A 130 -21.69 -7.60 7.20
N GLY A 131 -22.07 -7.02 6.06
CA GLY A 131 -23.31 -6.27 5.88
C GLY A 131 -23.20 -4.77 6.16
N ALA A 132 -22.03 -4.29 6.69
CA ALA A 132 -21.79 -2.87 6.92
C ALA A 132 -21.81 -2.08 5.61
N TRP A 133 -22.45 -0.91 5.64
CA TRP A 133 -22.44 0.03 4.55
C TRP A 133 -21.14 0.84 4.54
N GLY A 134 -20.55 1.00 3.36
CA GLY A 134 -19.43 1.91 3.15
C GLY A 134 -19.83 3.17 2.40
N GLY A 135 -18.87 3.88 1.86
CA GLY A 135 -19.04 5.06 1.01
C GLY A 135 -19.35 4.69 -0.45
N PHE A 136 -18.85 5.49 -1.38
CA PHE A 136 -19.21 5.37 -2.79
C PHE A 136 -17.99 5.16 -3.68
N VAL A 137 -18.17 4.32 -4.68
CA VAL A 137 -17.18 4.06 -5.73
C VAL A 137 -17.83 4.14 -7.10
N GLU A 138 -17.03 4.41 -8.12
CA GLU A 138 -17.46 4.36 -9.51
C GLU A 138 -17.26 2.96 -10.09
N HIS A 139 -16.13 2.33 -9.78
CA HIS A 139 -15.73 1.02 -10.30
C HIS A 139 -15.14 0.14 -9.20
N GLU A 140 -15.12 -1.17 -9.42
CA GLU A 140 -14.50 -2.12 -8.49
C GLU A 140 -12.99 -1.85 -8.28
N GLN A 141 -12.33 -1.25 -9.26
CA GLN A 141 -10.91 -0.89 -9.20
C GLN A 141 -10.61 0.24 -8.20
N ASN A 142 -11.61 1.03 -7.80
CA ASN A 142 -11.41 2.16 -6.87
C ASN A 142 -11.10 1.71 -5.45
N LEU A 143 -11.51 0.53 -5.04
CA LEU A 143 -11.23 -0.04 -3.72
C LEU A 143 -10.70 -1.46 -3.87
N SER A 144 -9.50 -1.73 -3.34
CA SER A 144 -8.92 -3.06 -3.41
C SER A 144 -9.78 -4.10 -2.67
N GLN A 145 -9.95 -5.27 -3.26
CA GLN A 145 -10.55 -6.44 -2.61
C GLN A 145 -9.63 -7.05 -1.54
N GLU A 146 -8.33 -6.70 -1.54
CA GLU A 146 -7.35 -7.17 -0.58
C GLU A 146 -7.14 -6.17 0.57
N GLY A 147 -6.63 -6.68 1.70
CA GLY A 147 -6.27 -5.87 2.85
C GLY A 147 -7.49 -5.33 3.62
N THR A 148 -7.23 -4.38 4.52
CA THR A 148 -8.23 -3.81 5.44
C THR A 148 -8.73 -2.43 5.02
N CYS A 149 -8.36 -1.95 3.81
CA CYS A 149 -8.80 -0.65 3.32
C CYS A 149 -10.33 -0.56 3.24
N TRP A 150 -10.85 0.62 3.56
CA TRP A 150 -12.29 0.87 3.51
C TRP A 150 -12.61 2.34 3.20
N ILE A 151 -13.76 2.54 2.61
CA ILE A 151 -14.35 3.87 2.36
C ILE A 151 -15.58 3.96 3.25
N TYR A 152 -15.56 4.89 4.20
CA TYR A 152 -16.63 5.08 5.20
C TYR A 152 -17.62 6.18 4.79
N ASP A 153 -18.76 6.22 5.43
CA ASP A 153 -19.75 7.29 5.44
C ASP A 153 -20.20 7.75 4.04
N GLN A 154 -19.87 8.98 3.66
CA GLN A 154 -20.14 9.60 2.37
C GLN A 154 -18.87 9.79 1.54
N ALA A 155 -17.73 9.22 1.99
CA ALA A 155 -16.47 9.33 1.27
C ALA A 155 -16.58 8.68 -0.12
N ILE A 156 -15.83 9.23 -1.07
CA ILE A 156 -15.90 8.86 -2.48
C ILE A 156 -14.51 8.50 -3.00
N CYS A 157 -14.43 7.40 -3.74
CA CYS A 157 -13.30 7.10 -4.61
C CYS A 157 -13.82 6.88 -6.04
N CYS A 158 -13.32 7.64 -7.01
CA CYS A 158 -13.85 7.62 -8.38
C CYS A 158 -12.76 7.83 -9.43
N GLU A 159 -13.17 7.78 -10.70
CA GLU A 159 -12.27 7.82 -11.84
C GLU A 159 -11.24 6.68 -11.75
N HIS A 160 -9.95 6.97 -11.88
CA HIS A 160 -8.87 5.97 -11.78
C HIS A 160 -8.18 5.96 -10.41
N ALA A 161 -8.74 6.68 -9.43
CA ALA A 161 -8.19 6.66 -8.08
C ALA A 161 -8.36 5.29 -7.43
N VAL A 162 -7.39 4.92 -6.59
CA VAL A 162 -7.35 3.62 -5.92
C VAL A 162 -7.11 3.78 -4.44
N VAL A 163 -7.89 3.06 -3.64
CA VAL A 163 -7.68 2.89 -2.19
C VAL A 163 -7.29 1.44 -1.93
N GLU A 164 -6.13 1.21 -1.34
CA GLU A 164 -5.60 -0.14 -1.14
C GLU A 164 -4.89 -0.34 0.21
N ARG A 165 -4.56 -1.60 0.55
CA ARG A 165 -3.87 -2.06 1.77
C ARG A 165 -4.69 -1.78 3.03
N SER A 166 -4.25 -0.82 3.86
CA SER A 166 -4.96 -0.44 5.11
C SER A 166 -5.40 1.02 5.07
N ALA A 167 -5.40 1.64 3.89
CA ALA A 167 -5.81 3.03 3.75
C ALA A 167 -7.32 3.18 3.93
N VAL A 168 -7.74 4.27 4.55
CA VAL A 168 -9.16 4.54 4.83
C VAL A 168 -9.54 5.97 4.49
N LEU A 169 -10.76 6.11 3.98
CA LEU A 169 -11.41 7.37 3.68
C LEU A 169 -12.63 7.52 4.60
N PHE A 170 -12.72 8.64 5.31
CA PHE A 170 -13.83 8.94 6.23
C PHE A 170 -14.63 10.16 5.81
N GLN A 171 -15.87 10.21 6.27
CA GLN A 171 -16.80 11.33 6.17
C GLN A 171 -17.11 11.71 4.71
N GLU A 172 -16.68 12.87 4.23
CA GLU A 172 -16.89 13.36 2.86
C GLU A 172 -15.57 13.47 2.08
N SER A 173 -14.54 12.73 2.49
CA SER A 173 -13.26 12.76 1.81
C SER A 173 -13.35 12.17 0.40
N LEU A 174 -12.54 12.71 -0.52
CA LEU A 174 -12.61 12.39 -1.94
C LEU A 174 -11.24 11.98 -2.48
N ALA A 175 -11.16 10.81 -3.10
CA ALA A 175 -10.04 10.40 -3.94
C ALA A 175 -10.50 10.32 -5.40
N LYS A 176 -9.80 11.02 -6.31
CA LYS A 176 -10.15 11.06 -7.74
C LYS A 176 -8.93 11.25 -8.64
N GLY A 177 -9.14 11.22 -9.95
CA GLY A 177 -8.06 11.27 -10.93
C GLY A 177 -7.29 9.96 -10.96
N ASN A 178 -5.98 10.03 -10.90
CA ASN A 178 -5.08 8.87 -10.76
C ASN A 178 -4.47 8.81 -9.35
N ALA A 179 -5.17 9.31 -8.34
CA ALA A 179 -4.67 9.34 -6.97
C ALA A 179 -4.55 7.92 -6.40
N LEU A 180 -3.45 7.64 -5.70
CA LEU A 180 -3.25 6.39 -4.98
C LEU A 180 -3.17 6.65 -3.48
N VAL A 181 -4.18 6.16 -2.75
CA VAL A 181 -4.22 6.19 -1.29
C VAL A 181 -3.93 4.79 -0.79
N THR A 182 -2.80 4.58 -0.14
CA THR A 182 -2.28 3.24 0.18
C THR A 182 -1.62 3.19 1.56
N GLY A 183 -1.14 2.03 1.95
CA GLY A 183 -0.45 1.84 3.23
C GLY A 183 -1.39 2.13 4.42
N ASN A 184 -0.95 2.99 5.33
CA ASN A 184 -1.71 3.43 6.51
C ASN A 184 -2.19 4.89 6.37
N ALA A 185 -2.49 5.32 5.16
CA ALA A 185 -3.01 6.67 4.91
C ALA A 185 -4.46 6.80 5.38
N VAL A 186 -4.77 7.91 5.99
CA VAL A 186 -6.12 8.21 6.46
C VAL A 186 -6.55 9.60 5.96
N MET A 187 -7.75 9.65 5.37
CA MET A 187 -8.35 10.91 4.92
C MET A 187 -9.63 11.18 5.68
N TYR A 188 -9.79 12.40 6.18
CA TYR A 188 -10.93 12.83 6.97
C TYR A 188 -11.63 14.04 6.40
N GLN A 189 -12.87 14.25 6.84
CA GLN A 189 -13.72 15.40 6.54
C GLN A 189 -13.90 15.61 5.04
N THR A 190 -13.60 16.79 4.51
CA THR A 190 -13.73 17.13 3.08
C THR A 190 -12.37 17.19 2.37
N SER A 191 -11.38 16.44 2.90
CA SER A 191 -10.04 16.37 2.29
C SER A 191 -10.08 15.71 0.92
N VAL A 192 -9.19 16.12 0.04
CA VAL A 192 -9.18 15.69 -1.36
C VAL A 192 -7.81 15.19 -1.79
N ALA A 193 -7.77 14.02 -2.39
CA ALA A 193 -6.63 13.51 -3.15
C ALA A 193 -6.98 13.52 -4.65
N GLU A 194 -6.22 14.25 -5.46
CA GLU A 194 -6.50 14.37 -6.90
C GLU A 194 -5.22 14.44 -7.76
N GLY A 195 -5.38 14.18 -9.05
CA GLY A 195 -4.25 14.07 -9.98
C GLY A 195 -3.56 12.73 -9.89
N ALA A 196 -2.24 12.68 -9.94
CA ALA A 196 -1.43 11.47 -9.81
C ALA A 196 -0.68 11.42 -8.46
N CYS A 197 -1.27 11.98 -7.40
CA CYS A 197 -0.68 12.01 -6.08
C CYS A 197 -0.65 10.61 -5.45
N ARG A 198 0.32 10.42 -4.55
CA ARG A 198 0.50 9.17 -3.82
C ARG A 198 0.56 9.42 -2.31
N ILE A 199 -0.44 8.95 -1.58
CA ILE A 199 -0.51 9.06 -0.13
C ILE A 199 -0.28 7.66 0.45
N GLN A 200 0.91 7.43 1.01
CA GLN A 200 1.32 6.13 1.54
C GLN A 200 1.11 6.01 3.05
N SER A 201 1.19 7.13 3.74
CA SER A 201 1.05 7.23 5.19
C SER A 201 0.70 8.65 5.57
N GLY A 202 0.04 8.80 6.70
CA GLY A 202 -0.27 10.11 7.26
C GLY A 202 -1.76 10.37 7.32
N GLU A 203 -2.09 11.44 7.99
CA GLU A 203 -3.46 11.87 8.19
C GLU A 203 -3.70 13.18 7.46
N ILE A 204 -4.76 13.20 6.66
CA ILE A 204 -5.18 14.35 5.85
C ILE A 204 -6.53 14.82 6.38
N TRP A 205 -6.58 15.99 6.94
CA TRP A 205 -7.76 16.53 7.64
C TRP A 205 -8.34 17.78 6.98
N ASP A 206 -9.49 18.16 7.46
CA ASP A 206 -10.21 19.40 7.12
C ASP A 206 -10.53 19.48 5.62
N ARG A 207 -10.07 20.55 4.96
CA ARG A 207 -10.22 20.79 3.52
C ARG A 207 -8.88 20.68 2.78
N ALA A 208 -7.92 19.97 3.38
CA ALA A 208 -6.61 19.81 2.77
C ALA A 208 -6.69 19.07 1.42
N ARG A 209 -5.89 19.49 0.47
CA ARG A 209 -5.85 18.95 -0.89
C ARG A 209 -4.45 18.47 -1.23
N ILE A 210 -4.35 17.22 -1.62
CA ILE A 210 -3.11 16.60 -2.11
C ILE A 210 -3.26 16.45 -3.62
N GLN A 211 -2.40 17.13 -4.39
CA GLN A 211 -2.65 17.37 -5.81
C GLN A 211 -1.41 17.08 -6.68
N GLY A 212 -1.66 16.94 -7.98
CA GLY A 212 -0.58 16.74 -8.97
C GLY A 212 0.17 15.43 -8.73
N ASN A 213 1.50 15.50 -8.63
CA ASN A 213 2.38 14.35 -8.37
C ASN A 213 2.88 14.31 -6.92
N ALA A 214 2.17 14.93 -5.98
CA ALA A 214 2.58 14.99 -4.59
C ALA A 214 2.75 13.60 -3.97
N GLN A 215 3.72 13.47 -3.07
CA GLN A 215 3.96 12.25 -2.31
C GLN A 215 3.90 12.54 -0.81
N VAL A 216 3.09 11.77 -0.08
CA VAL A 216 2.97 11.85 1.37
C VAL A 216 3.36 10.50 1.95
N VAL A 217 4.49 10.47 2.66
CA VAL A 217 5.11 9.22 3.13
C VAL A 217 5.61 9.33 4.57
N ALA A 218 5.66 8.20 5.27
CA ALA A 218 6.31 8.13 6.57
C ALA A 218 7.83 8.23 6.44
N SER A 219 8.49 8.66 7.52
CA SER A 219 9.94 8.59 7.65
C SER A 219 10.39 7.13 7.72
N TRP A 220 11.27 6.74 6.83
CA TRP A 220 11.88 5.41 6.85
C TRP A 220 12.79 5.18 8.07
N LYS A 221 13.31 6.27 8.70
CA LYS A 221 14.17 6.20 9.89
C LYS A 221 13.37 6.09 11.19
N THR A 222 12.24 6.80 11.29
CA THR A 222 11.53 6.96 12.54
C THR A 222 10.13 6.34 12.52
N GLY A 223 9.60 5.99 11.35
CA GLY A 223 8.24 5.49 11.16
C GLY A 223 7.14 6.56 11.30
N TYR A 224 7.47 7.77 11.72
CA TYR A 224 6.48 8.85 11.86
C TYR A 224 5.95 9.28 10.49
N ALA A 225 4.65 9.54 10.44
CA ALA A 225 3.93 9.98 9.26
C ALA A 225 3.52 11.46 9.36
N PRO A 226 3.28 12.14 8.21
CA PRO A 226 2.82 13.51 8.18
C PRO A 226 1.39 13.68 8.70
N LEU A 227 1.11 14.88 9.22
CA LEU A 227 -0.21 15.38 9.54
C LEU A 227 -0.46 16.64 8.72
N ILE A 228 -1.45 16.61 7.83
CA ILE A 228 -1.78 17.71 6.91
C ILE A 228 -3.17 18.22 7.26
N LEU A 229 -3.26 19.52 7.57
CA LEU A 229 -4.43 20.14 8.18
C LEU A 229 -4.90 21.37 7.40
N ALA A 230 -6.08 21.86 7.80
CA ALA A 230 -6.69 23.10 7.33
C ALA A 230 -6.93 23.12 5.82
N ASP A 231 -6.77 24.27 5.19
CA ASP A 231 -6.92 24.44 3.73
C ASP A 231 -5.60 24.25 2.96
N SER A 232 -4.71 23.38 3.49
CA SER A 232 -3.40 23.13 2.88
C SER A 232 -3.53 22.59 1.45
N GLN A 233 -2.70 23.11 0.55
CA GLN A 233 -2.58 22.60 -0.82
C GLN A 233 -1.17 22.03 -1.01
N VAL A 234 -1.09 20.74 -1.22
CA VAL A 234 0.18 20.01 -1.31
C VAL A 234 0.36 19.50 -2.74
N TYR A 235 1.33 20.07 -3.42
CA TYR A 235 1.78 19.67 -4.76
C TYR A 235 3.15 19.00 -4.73
N GLY A 236 3.93 19.22 -3.66
CA GLY A 236 5.26 18.67 -3.46
C GLY A 236 5.28 17.48 -2.52
N ASN A 237 6.46 17.08 -2.07
CA ASN A 237 6.63 15.91 -1.23
C ASN A 237 6.62 16.27 0.26
N VAL A 238 5.97 15.44 1.07
CA VAL A 238 5.96 15.56 2.53
C VAL A 238 6.34 14.22 3.14
N CYS A 239 7.38 14.22 3.99
CA CYS A 239 7.93 13.00 4.57
C CYS A 239 8.21 13.16 6.07
N GLY A 240 7.76 12.19 6.87
CA GLY A 240 8.12 12.06 8.27
C GLY A 240 7.27 12.89 9.23
N LYS A 241 7.78 13.16 10.44
CA LYS A 241 7.04 13.86 11.51
C LYS A 241 6.87 15.36 11.21
N VAL A 242 5.99 15.64 10.25
CA VAL A 242 5.69 16.99 9.75
C VAL A 242 4.23 17.32 9.96
N LEU A 243 3.95 18.47 10.56
CA LEU A 243 2.64 19.09 10.56
C LEU A 243 2.60 20.17 9.47
N VAL A 244 1.74 19.99 8.48
CA VAL A 244 1.54 20.95 7.40
C VAL A 244 0.23 21.70 7.64
N SER A 245 0.29 23.02 7.67
CA SER A 245 -0.87 23.91 7.74
C SER A 245 -0.77 25.06 6.74
N GLY A 246 -0.19 24.81 5.58
CA GLY A 246 0.02 25.77 4.51
C GLY A 246 0.40 25.07 3.20
N ASN A 247 0.65 25.83 2.14
CA ASN A 247 0.84 25.29 0.81
C ASN A 247 2.26 24.78 0.57
N VAL A 248 2.39 23.52 0.12
CA VAL A 248 3.64 22.92 -0.35
C VAL A 248 3.66 23.00 -1.88
N LEU A 249 4.52 23.86 -2.43
CA LEU A 249 4.60 24.11 -3.85
C LEU A 249 5.12 22.90 -4.65
N PRO A 250 4.84 22.81 -5.94
CA PRO A 250 5.45 21.82 -6.83
C PRO A 250 6.97 21.82 -6.70
N ASN A 251 7.60 20.68 -6.83
CA ASN A 251 9.06 20.47 -6.70
C ASN A 251 9.66 20.80 -5.33
N ARG A 252 8.85 21.12 -4.32
CA ARG A 252 9.32 21.30 -2.95
C ARG A 252 9.20 20.00 -2.18
N SER A 253 10.25 19.69 -1.38
CA SER A 253 10.21 18.60 -0.42
C SER A 253 10.27 19.15 1.00
N VAL A 254 9.34 18.71 1.86
CA VAL A 254 9.30 19.02 3.29
C VAL A 254 9.54 17.71 4.04
N GLU A 255 10.78 17.51 4.50
CA GLU A 255 11.21 16.25 5.08
C GLU A 255 11.66 16.41 6.53
N ASN A 256 11.27 15.45 7.35
CA ASN A 256 11.74 15.36 8.73
C ASN A 256 12.01 13.91 9.13
N GLN A 257 13.29 13.57 9.19
CA GLN A 257 13.78 12.25 9.59
C GLN A 257 14.13 12.17 11.09
N THR A 258 13.66 13.14 11.90
CA THR A 258 13.93 13.22 13.34
C THR A 258 12.66 12.91 14.15
N GLN A 259 12.83 12.72 15.46
CA GLN A 259 11.70 12.54 16.39
C GLN A 259 11.02 13.86 16.79
N GLU A 260 11.65 15.00 16.52
CA GLU A 260 11.06 16.31 16.79
C GLU A 260 9.97 16.64 15.78
N LEU A 261 8.93 17.38 16.19
CA LEU A 261 7.89 17.81 15.27
C LEU A 261 8.37 19.02 14.44
N LEU A 262 8.29 18.89 13.13
CA LEU A 262 8.48 19.97 12.17
C LEU A 262 7.12 20.59 11.83
N VAL A 263 6.93 21.89 12.07
CA VAL A 263 5.71 22.60 11.66
C VAL A 263 6.01 23.44 10.44
N PHE A 264 5.28 23.17 9.35
CA PHE A 264 5.36 23.87 8.07
C PHE A 264 4.07 24.65 7.81
N ARG A 265 4.19 25.98 7.62
CA ARG A 265 3.07 26.90 7.41
C ARG A 265 3.04 27.55 6.03
N GLY A 266 3.83 27.03 5.10
CA GLY A 266 4.02 27.61 3.77
C GLY A 266 5.22 28.57 3.70
N GLY A 267 5.64 28.92 2.48
CA GLY A 267 6.82 29.74 2.25
C GLY A 267 8.09 29.11 2.82
N ASP A 268 8.96 29.89 3.42
CA ASP A 268 10.20 29.42 4.06
C ASP A 268 10.07 29.21 5.58
N SER A 269 8.86 29.33 6.14
CA SER A 269 8.63 29.22 7.56
C SER A 269 8.58 27.75 8.02
N VAL A 270 9.75 27.26 8.46
CA VAL A 270 9.91 25.95 9.09
C VAL A 270 10.24 26.17 10.56
N ARG A 271 9.41 25.67 11.46
CA ARG A 271 9.65 25.76 12.90
C ARG A 271 9.72 24.37 13.53
N LYS A 272 10.87 24.04 14.13
CA LYS A 272 10.99 22.85 15.00
C LYS A 272 10.36 23.13 16.35
N VAL A 273 9.45 22.27 16.80
CA VAL A 273 8.79 22.38 18.12
C VAL A 273 9.34 21.30 19.03
N ASN A 274 10.09 21.73 20.06
CA ASN A 274 10.53 20.84 21.15
C ASN A 274 9.37 20.64 22.13
N GLU A 275 8.77 19.47 22.15
CA GLU A 275 7.66 19.12 23.08
C GLU A 275 8.11 19.11 24.55
N SER A 276 9.40 18.97 24.82
CA SER A 276 9.96 18.91 26.17
C SER A 276 9.85 20.24 26.98
N LYS A 277 9.59 21.37 26.34
CA LYS A 277 9.49 22.68 26.99
C LYS A 277 8.09 23.06 27.51
N LYS A 278 7.04 22.30 27.18
CA LYS A 278 5.68 22.61 27.65
C LYS A 278 5.34 22.12 29.06
N LYS A 279 6.11 21.22 29.65
CA LYS A 279 5.84 20.67 31.02
C LYS A 279 6.34 21.48 32.19
N VAL A 280 7.10 22.56 31.99
CA VAL A 280 7.78 23.29 33.09
C VAL A 280 7.04 24.56 33.53
N LYS A 281 6.00 25.03 32.85
CA LYS A 281 5.31 26.30 33.20
C LYS A 281 4.05 26.16 34.05
N GLN A 282 3.71 25.01 34.60
CA GLN A 282 2.53 24.82 35.42
C GLN A 282 2.81 24.48 36.93
N LYS A 283 3.91 24.89 37.50
CA LYS A 283 4.09 24.79 38.95
C LYS A 283 4.76 26.04 39.50
N LYS A 284 4.00 27.08 39.77
CA LYS A 284 4.23 28.08 40.84
C LYS A 284 2.94 28.88 41.01
N GLN A 285 2.01 28.35 41.80
CA GLN A 285 1.08 29.19 42.58
C GLN A 285 1.65 29.31 43.99
N PRO A 286 1.80 30.51 44.55
CA PRO A 286 2.18 30.66 45.92
C PRO A 286 0.97 30.42 46.83
N GLN A 287 1.21 29.59 47.85
CA GLN A 287 0.28 29.46 48.96
C GLN A 287 0.22 30.79 49.72
N ARG A 288 -0.99 31.23 50.01
CA ARG A 288 -1.33 32.11 51.14
C ARG A 288 -2.28 31.37 52.04
#